data_acc31dd8e2bb099adb8d827f37cb4bf4
#
_entry.id   acc31dd8e2bb099adb8d827f37cb4bf4
#
_cell.length_a   1.000
_cell.length_b   1.000
_cell.length_c   1.000
_cell.angle_alpha   90.00
_cell.angle_beta   90.00
_cell.angle_gamma   90.00
#
_symmetry.space_group_name_H-M   'P 1'
#
loop_
_entity.id
_entity.type
_entity.pdbx_description
1 polymer ?
#
loop_
_entity_poly.entity_id
_entity_poly.type
_entity_poly.pdbx_seq_one_letter_code
_entity_poly.pdbx_strand_id
1 'polypeptide(L)'
;MPRLGIMTAMNEEFAHLSRHITNASTRDIGPRTFHEGTIHDTDVVLVCARIGKVAAATTATALIQSYGVEEILFTGVAGGIAPHVGVGDIVIGKHLVQHDFDIKGLLGCPRFTIPLLNASHIPACDRLLETAERAAQAAQKDPEYRRAITSLAAREPRIHSGTIASGDIFVSSPEEKAGLLSGIPDLLCVEMEGAAVAQVCAEHNVPYVVARVISDAANGDAHVDFATFVESAAALASEKLVLEFIKQLKQ
;
A
#
# COMPACT_ATOMS: atom_id res chain seq x y z
N MET A 1 -9.71 1.85 -21.23
CA MET A 1 -8.69 1.77 -20.16
C MET A 1 -8.93 0.49 -19.38
N PRO A 2 -7.91 -0.14 -18.82
CA PRO A 2 -8.09 -1.32 -17.98
C PRO A 2 -8.94 -0.99 -16.75
N ARG A 3 -9.70 -1.96 -16.27
CA ARG A 3 -10.49 -1.85 -15.06
C ARG A 3 -9.56 -1.86 -13.84
N LEU A 4 -9.59 -0.79 -13.04
CA LEU A 4 -8.68 -0.60 -11.91
C LEU A 4 -9.29 -1.11 -10.60
N GLY A 5 -8.63 -2.06 -9.94
CA GLY A 5 -8.89 -2.39 -8.55
C GLY A 5 -8.18 -1.40 -7.62
N ILE A 6 -8.91 -0.78 -6.71
CA ILE A 6 -8.37 0.10 -5.69
C ILE A 6 -8.59 -0.56 -4.33
N MET A 7 -7.49 -0.84 -3.63
CA MET A 7 -7.51 -1.39 -2.28
C MET A 7 -7.07 -0.34 -1.28
N THR A 8 -7.77 -0.28 -0.14
CA THR A 8 -7.33 0.44 1.06
C THR A 8 -7.17 -0.55 2.22
N ALA A 9 -6.34 -0.22 3.20
CA ALA A 9 -6.19 -1.05 4.40
C ALA A 9 -7.22 -0.70 5.48
N MET A 10 -7.61 0.59 5.56
CA MET A 10 -8.42 1.16 6.63
C MET A 10 -9.78 1.66 6.11
N ASN A 11 -10.79 1.65 6.99
CA ASN A 11 -12.13 2.13 6.68
C ASN A 11 -12.18 3.65 6.44
N GLU A 12 -11.33 4.42 7.09
CA GLU A 12 -11.22 5.86 6.98
C GLU A 12 -10.80 6.26 5.56
N GLU A 13 -9.80 5.58 5.01
CA GLU A 13 -9.32 5.76 3.64
C GLU A 13 -10.41 5.40 2.62
N PHE A 14 -11.05 4.23 2.84
CA PHE A 14 -12.15 3.77 2.00
C PHE A 14 -13.31 4.77 1.97
N ALA A 15 -13.71 5.29 3.14
CA ALA A 15 -14.84 6.22 3.26
C ALA A 15 -14.62 7.53 2.50
N HIS A 16 -13.38 8.04 2.46
CA HIS A 16 -13.04 9.22 1.67
C HIS A 16 -13.11 8.94 0.18
N LEU A 17 -12.50 7.86 -0.29
CA LEU A 17 -12.45 7.50 -1.70
C LEU A 17 -13.83 7.12 -2.27
N SER A 18 -14.67 6.45 -1.49
CA SER A 18 -16.00 6.02 -1.95
C SER A 18 -16.92 7.16 -2.37
N ARG A 19 -16.71 8.37 -1.84
CA ARG A 19 -17.47 9.59 -2.18
C ARG A 19 -17.23 10.06 -3.62
N HIS A 20 -16.13 9.65 -4.24
CA HIS A 20 -15.75 10.03 -5.61
C HIS A 20 -16.26 9.07 -6.66
N ILE A 21 -16.82 7.92 -6.25
CA ILE A 21 -17.37 6.95 -7.21
C ILE A 21 -18.73 7.44 -7.73
N THR A 22 -18.81 7.60 -9.02
CA THR A 22 -20.06 7.88 -9.74
C THR A 22 -20.61 6.60 -10.37
N ASN A 23 -21.94 6.54 -10.60
CA ASN A 23 -22.64 5.34 -11.07
C ASN A 23 -22.38 4.11 -10.19
N ALA A 24 -22.30 4.33 -8.88
CA ALA A 24 -21.89 3.33 -7.92
C ALA A 24 -22.92 2.18 -7.81
N SER A 25 -22.41 0.95 -7.84
CA SER A 25 -23.10 -0.25 -7.38
C SER A 25 -22.27 -0.97 -6.33
N THR A 26 -22.91 -1.72 -5.47
CA THR A 26 -22.23 -2.44 -4.39
C THR A 26 -22.57 -3.93 -4.42
N ARG A 27 -21.60 -4.76 -4.08
CA ARG A 27 -21.76 -6.19 -3.91
C ARG A 27 -20.90 -6.70 -2.77
N ASP A 28 -21.50 -7.53 -1.92
CA ASP A 28 -20.76 -8.19 -0.83
C ASP A 28 -20.16 -9.52 -1.30
N ILE A 29 -18.88 -9.75 -0.92
CA ILE A 29 -18.23 -11.05 -1.00
C ILE A 29 -17.64 -11.35 0.39
N GLY A 30 -18.24 -12.29 1.10
CA GLY A 30 -17.96 -12.52 2.51
C GLY A 30 -18.22 -11.24 3.33
N PRO A 31 -17.31 -10.83 4.22
CA PRO A 31 -17.51 -9.66 5.05
C PRO A 31 -17.05 -8.33 4.37
N ARG A 32 -16.85 -8.31 3.06
CA ARG A 32 -16.34 -7.14 2.31
C ARG A 32 -17.36 -6.63 1.34
N THR A 33 -17.59 -5.32 1.36
CA THR A 33 -18.39 -4.62 0.35
C THR A 33 -17.47 -4.03 -0.72
N PHE A 34 -17.68 -4.43 -1.96
CA PHE A 34 -16.99 -3.91 -3.14
C PHE A 34 -17.87 -2.84 -3.78
N HIS A 35 -17.28 -1.70 -4.09
CA HIS A 35 -17.94 -0.58 -4.75
C HIS A 35 -17.45 -0.48 -6.19
N GLU A 36 -18.32 -0.75 -7.15
CA GLU A 36 -18.05 -0.61 -8.58
C GLU A 36 -18.59 0.71 -9.10
N GLY A 37 -17.92 1.31 -10.05
CA GLY A 37 -18.35 2.55 -10.69
C GLY A 37 -17.21 3.25 -11.42
N THR A 38 -17.30 4.57 -11.53
CA THR A 38 -16.26 5.36 -12.21
C THR A 38 -15.74 6.48 -11.32
N ILE A 39 -14.41 6.70 -11.38
CA ILE A 39 -13.75 7.91 -10.85
C ILE A 39 -13.04 8.59 -12.00
N HIS A 40 -13.36 9.87 -12.27
CA HIS A 40 -12.81 10.59 -13.43
C HIS A 40 -12.91 9.77 -14.74
N ASP A 41 -14.06 9.16 -15.04
CA ASP A 41 -14.33 8.29 -16.20
C ASP A 41 -13.42 7.05 -16.31
N THR A 42 -12.73 6.66 -15.25
CA THR A 42 -12.00 5.39 -15.17
C THR A 42 -12.89 4.36 -14.45
N ASP A 43 -13.06 3.18 -15.03
CA ASP A 43 -13.79 2.07 -14.41
C ASP A 43 -12.98 1.54 -13.23
N VAL A 44 -13.59 1.57 -12.04
CA VAL A 44 -12.94 1.21 -10.79
C VAL A 44 -13.75 0.21 -9.96
N VAL A 45 -13.04 -0.59 -9.18
CA VAL A 45 -13.61 -1.39 -8.09
C VAL A 45 -12.84 -1.03 -6.82
N LEU A 46 -13.49 -0.34 -5.89
CA LEU A 46 -12.91 0.07 -4.61
C LEU A 46 -13.34 -0.88 -3.50
N VAL A 47 -12.39 -1.30 -2.65
CA VAL A 47 -12.66 -2.17 -1.51
C VAL A 47 -11.68 -1.91 -0.35
N CYS A 48 -12.17 -2.02 0.89
CA CYS A 48 -11.33 -2.09 2.08
C CYS A 48 -10.84 -3.54 2.28
N ALA A 49 -9.51 -3.76 2.17
CA ALA A 49 -8.88 -5.08 2.29
C ALA A 49 -8.92 -5.61 3.73
N ARG A 50 -8.93 -4.72 4.72
CA ARG A 50 -8.70 -4.98 6.14
C ARG A 50 -7.26 -5.43 6.43
N ILE A 51 -6.94 -5.58 7.72
CA ILE A 51 -5.57 -5.79 8.19
C ILE A 51 -5.14 -7.25 7.99
N GLY A 52 -3.89 -7.41 7.57
CA GLY A 52 -3.16 -8.66 7.51
C GLY A 52 -3.13 -9.34 6.14
N LYS A 53 -2.10 -10.16 5.94
CA LYS A 53 -1.77 -10.79 4.66
C LYS A 53 -2.89 -11.66 4.09
N VAL A 54 -3.54 -12.47 4.93
CA VAL A 54 -4.66 -13.34 4.48
C VAL A 54 -5.85 -12.50 4.01
N ALA A 55 -6.18 -11.43 4.75
CA ALA A 55 -7.27 -10.53 4.39
C ALA A 55 -6.99 -9.84 3.05
N ALA A 56 -5.77 -9.35 2.86
CA ALA A 56 -5.33 -8.69 1.64
C ALA A 56 -5.31 -9.64 0.44
N ALA A 57 -4.75 -10.85 0.60
CA ALA A 57 -4.72 -11.88 -0.46
C ALA A 57 -6.14 -12.28 -0.91
N THR A 58 -7.05 -12.53 0.04
CA THR A 58 -8.45 -12.86 -0.25
C THR A 58 -9.14 -11.74 -1.03
N THR A 59 -8.86 -10.49 -0.67
CA THR A 59 -9.45 -9.32 -1.33
C THR A 59 -8.91 -9.14 -2.74
N ALA A 60 -7.60 -9.23 -2.94
CA ALA A 60 -6.98 -9.13 -4.26
C ALA A 60 -7.46 -10.25 -5.20
N THR A 61 -7.58 -11.48 -4.70
CA THR A 61 -8.13 -12.61 -5.47
C THR A 61 -9.57 -12.34 -5.89
N ALA A 62 -10.41 -11.79 -5.00
CA ALA A 62 -11.79 -11.45 -5.34
C ALA A 62 -11.87 -10.34 -6.40
N LEU A 63 -11.04 -9.30 -6.31
CA LEU A 63 -10.92 -8.25 -7.33
C LEU A 63 -10.61 -8.84 -8.71
N ILE A 64 -9.63 -9.73 -8.78
CA ILE A 64 -9.18 -10.34 -10.04
C ILE A 64 -10.26 -11.30 -10.59
N GLN A 65 -10.70 -12.26 -9.78
CA GLN A 65 -11.55 -13.35 -10.27
C GLN A 65 -13.03 -13.00 -10.37
N SER A 66 -13.55 -12.18 -9.45
CA SER A 66 -14.99 -11.87 -9.40
C SER A 66 -15.36 -10.58 -10.10
N TYR A 67 -14.42 -9.65 -10.23
CA TYR A 67 -14.64 -8.33 -10.84
C TYR A 67 -13.85 -8.11 -12.13
N GLY A 68 -12.90 -9.00 -12.45
CA GLY A 68 -12.12 -8.91 -13.67
C GLY A 68 -11.24 -7.66 -13.72
N VAL A 69 -10.70 -7.21 -12.58
CA VAL A 69 -9.78 -6.07 -12.58
C VAL A 69 -8.50 -6.46 -13.29
N GLU A 70 -7.97 -5.55 -14.08
CA GLU A 70 -6.81 -5.75 -14.93
C GLU A 70 -5.54 -5.12 -14.32
N GLU A 71 -5.71 -4.24 -13.34
CA GLU A 71 -4.63 -3.56 -12.60
C GLU A 71 -5.05 -3.33 -11.15
N ILE A 72 -4.10 -3.33 -10.22
CA ILE A 72 -4.37 -3.04 -8.81
C ILE A 72 -3.48 -1.91 -8.30
N LEU A 73 -4.11 -0.88 -7.73
CA LEU A 73 -3.49 0.11 -6.85
C LEU A 73 -3.85 -0.22 -5.41
N PHE A 74 -2.86 -0.39 -4.54
CA PHE A 74 -3.08 -0.55 -3.12
C PHE A 74 -2.45 0.62 -2.34
N THR A 75 -3.29 1.41 -1.68
CA THR A 75 -2.87 2.54 -0.85
C THR A 75 -3.07 2.25 0.63
N GLY A 76 -2.37 2.96 1.50
CA GLY A 76 -2.48 2.83 2.95
C GLY A 76 -1.32 3.51 3.67
N VAL A 77 -1.19 3.20 4.95
CA VAL A 77 -0.13 3.71 5.82
C VAL A 77 0.95 2.66 6.10
N ALA A 78 2.12 3.11 6.58
CA ALA A 78 3.24 2.22 6.94
C ALA A 78 4.16 2.86 7.99
N GLY A 79 4.86 2.04 8.76
CA GLY A 79 5.93 2.45 9.67
C GLY A 79 7.26 2.64 8.93
N GLY A 80 7.92 3.78 9.15
CA GLY A 80 9.21 4.11 8.53
C GLY A 80 10.37 3.31 9.13
N ILE A 81 11.11 2.60 8.29
CA ILE A 81 12.24 1.76 8.72
C ILE A 81 13.58 2.43 8.40
N ALA A 82 13.80 2.86 7.16
CA ALA A 82 15.05 3.50 6.79
C ALA A 82 15.26 4.83 7.55
N PRO A 83 16.51 5.17 7.99
CA PRO A 83 16.74 6.39 8.78
C PRO A 83 16.35 7.71 8.08
N HIS A 84 16.27 7.71 6.77
CA HIS A 84 15.91 8.88 5.97
C HIS A 84 14.42 8.96 5.64
N VAL A 85 13.63 7.95 6.01
CA VAL A 85 12.18 7.88 5.84
C VAL A 85 11.49 8.33 7.14
N GLY A 86 10.56 9.26 7.07
CA GLY A 86 9.88 9.83 8.24
C GLY A 86 8.40 10.07 8.01
N VAL A 87 7.69 10.40 9.09
CA VAL A 87 6.25 10.64 9.09
C VAL A 87 5.85 11.65 8.01
N GLY A 88 4.82 11.32 7.25
CA GLY A 88 4.32 12.10 6.12
C GLY A 88 5.01 11.82 4.78
N ASP A 89 6.13 11.11 4.76
CA ASP A 89 6.75 10.67 3.49
C ASP A 89 5.83 9.71 2.74
N ILE A 90 5.95 9.70 1.42
CA ILE A 90 5.29 8.71 0.56
C ILE A 90 6.35 7.71 0.10
N VAL A 91 6.07 6.42 0.28
CA VAL A 91 6.88 5.32 -0.24
C VAL A 91 6.11 4.59 -1.32
N ILE A 92 6.67 4.52 -2.54
CA ILE A 92 6.15 3.72 -3.64
C ILE A 92 6.93 2.42 -3.68
N GLY A 93 6.22 1.30 -3.58
CA GLY A 93 6.81 -0.03 -3.53
C GLY A 93 7.35 -0.47 -4.89
N LYS A 94 8.67 -0.42 -5.06
CA LYS A 94 9.35 -1.01 -6.21
C LYS A 94 9.45 -2.52 -6.08
N HIS A 95 9.70 -3.00 -4.86
CA HIS A 95 9.69 -4.41 -4.51
C HIS A 95 8.89 -4.62 -3.22
N LEU A 96 8.18 -5.74 -3.14
CA LEU A 96 7.45 -6.17 -1.97
C LEU A 96 8.07 -7.45 -1.41
N VAL A 97 8.24 -7.54 -0.07
CA VAL A 97 8.88 -8.66 0.62
C VAL A 97 8.00 -9.12 1.78
N GLN A 98 7.74 -10.42 1.91
CA GLN A 98 7.12 -10.97 3.12
C GLN A 98 8.19 -11.21 4.19
N HIS A 99 8.33 -10.31 5.15
CA HIS A 99 9.43 -10.32 6.13
C HIS A 99 9.29 -11.41 7.21
N ASP A 100 8.10 -11.92 7.43
CA ASP A 100 7.78 -12.97 8.39
C ASP A 100 7.71 -14.37 7.74
N PHE A 101 7.99 -14.49 6.43
CA PHE A 101 8.02 -15.75 5.71
C PHE A 101 9.44 -16.37 5.76
N ASP A 102 9.61 -17.44 6.52
CA ASP A 102 10.89 -18.15 6.65
C ASP A 102 10.69 -19.68 6.64
N ILE A 103 11.08 -20.30 5.54
CA ILE A 103 11.03 -21.75 5.36
C ILE A 103 12.44 -22.36 5.17
N LYS A 104 13.49 -21.63 5.52
CA LYS A 104 14.88 -22.07 5.38
C LYS A 104 15.13 -23.44 6.00
N GLY A 105 14.53 -23.71 7.15
CA GLY A 105 14.68 -25.00 7.83
C GLY A 105 13.98 -26.16 7.13
N LEU A 106 13.00 -25.91 6.28
CA LEU A 106 12.24 -26.94 5.57
C LEU A 106 12.80 -27.27 4.20
N LEU A 107 13.07 -26.25 3.37
CA LEU A 107 13.44 -26.41 1.96
C LEU A 107 14.85 -25.92 1.62
N GLY A 108 15.61 -25.44 2.59
CA GLY A 108 16.92 -24.83 2.34
C GLY A 108 16.88 -23.54 1.51
N CYS A 109 15.70 -22.98 1.26
CA CYS A 109 15.53 -21.73 0.54
C CYS A 109 16.11 -20.56 1.35
N PRO A 110 16.64 -19.51 0.71
CA PRO A 110 16.96 -18.27 1.40
C PRO A 110 15.74 -17.69 2.12
N ARG A 111 15.98 -16.99 3.22
CA ARG A 111 14.92 -16.32 3.97
C ARG A 111 14.10 -15.41 3.06
N PHE A 112 12.81 -15.28 3.33
CA PHE A 112 11.82 -14.49 2.57
C PHE A 112 11.49 -15.00 1.16
N THR A 113 12.11 -16.08 0.69
CA THR A 113 11.84 -16.62 -0.65
C THR A 113 10.49 -17.31 -0.70
N ILE A 114 9.63 -16.86 -1.60
CA ILE A 114 8.34 -17.49 -1.91
C ILE A 114 8.63 -18.62 -2.94
N PRO A 115 8.44 -19.91 -2.60
CA PRO A 115 8.84 -21.01 -3.46
C PRO A 115 8.19 -21.01 -4.84
N LEU A 116 6.88 -20.67 -4.89
CA LEU A 116 6.14 -20.62 -6.16
C LEU A 116 6.71 -19.58 -7.14
N LEU A 117 7.17 -18.45 -6.61
CA LEU A 117 7.75 -17.35 -7.41
C LEU A 117 9.27 -17.50 -7.57
N ASN A 118 9.90 -18.36 -6.76
CA ASN A 118 11.36 -18.47 -6.62
C ASN A 118 12.03 -17.07 -6.41
N ALA A 119 11.39 -16.21 -5.66
CA ALA A 119 11.83 -14.84 -5.40
C ALA A 119 11.44 -14.40 -3.99
N SER A 120 12.27 -13.53 -3.38
CA SER A 120 11.98 -12.85 -2.13
C SER A 120 11.43 -11.44 -2.36
N HIS A 121 11.91 -10.77 -3.40
CA HIS A 121 11.50 -9.43 -3.81
C HIS A 121 10.57 -9.55 -5.00
N ILE A 122 9.29 -9.22 -4.82
CA ILE A 122 8.26 -9.27 -5.86
C ILE A 122 8.20 -7.89 -6.50
N PRO A 123 8.57 -7.73 -7.78
CA PRO A 123 8.61 -6.42 -8.43
C PRO A 123 7.20 -5.90 -8.74
N ALA A 124 6.99 -4.61 -8.53
CA ALA A 124 5.82 -3.90 -9.04
C ALA A 124 5.92 -3.71 -10.56
N CYS A 125 4.81 -3.31 -11.19
CA CYS A 125 4.80 -2.95 -12.60
C CYS A 125 5.45 -1.57 -12.80
N ASP A 126 6.50 -1.48 -13.63
CA ASP A 126 7.26 -0.23 -13.86
C ASP A 126 6.36 0.92 -14.32
N ARG A 127 5.42 0.68 -15.23
CA ARG A 127 4.47 1.70 -15.70
C ARG A 127 3.60 2.25 -14.58
N LEU A 128 3.08 1.37 -13.69
CA LEU A 128 2.26 1.79 -12.56
C LEU A 128 3.11 2.46 -11.48
N LEU A 129 4.36 2.03 -11.31
CA LEU A 129 5.32 2.67 -10.41
C LEU A 129 5.58 4.12 -10.81
N GLU A 130 5.94 4.37 -12.07
CA GLU A 130 6.14 5.72 -12.61
C GLU A 130 4.88 6.58 -12.50
N THR A 131 3.70 5.98 -12.74
CA THR A 131 2.42 6.67 -12.58
C THR A 131 2.18 7.07 -11.13
N ALA A 132 2.47 6.18 -10.17
CA ALA A 132 2.35 6.46 -8.74
C ALA A 132 3.34 7.54 -8.27
N GLU A 133 4.56 7.56 -8.80
CA GLU A 133 5.54 8.60 -8.51
C GLU A 133 5.06 9.99 -8.98
N ARG A 134 4.54 10.09 -10.21
CA ARG A 134 3.94 11.34 -10.72
C ARG A 134 2.72 11.77 -9.89
N ALA A 135 1.88 10.81 -9.51
CA ALA A 135 0.72 11.06 -8.66
C ALA A 135 1.12 11.58 -7.27
N ALA A 136 2.13 10.97 -6.65
CA ALA A 136 2.67 11.42 -5.36
C ALA A 136 3.22 12.86 -5.45
N GLN A 137 3.96 13.17 -6.51
CA GLN A 137 4.46 14.53 -6.77
C GLN A 137 3.34 15.56 -6.94
N ALA A 138 2.23 15.16 -7.58
CA ALA A 138 1.06 16.03 -7.74
C ALA A 138 0.29 16.20 -6.41
N ALA A 139 0.07 15.11 -5.68
CA ALA A 139 -0.59 15.13 -4.38
C ALA A 139 0.14 16.01 -3.36
N GLN A 140 1.48 15.96 -3.31
CA GLN A 140 2.27 16.81 -2.42
C GLN A 140 2.16 18.32 -2.75
N LYS A 141 1.71 18.70 -3.94
CA LYS A 141 1.46 20.11 -4.30
C LYS A 141 0.08 20.59 -3.86
N ASP A 142 -0.84 19.70 -3.50
CA ASP A 142 -2.18 20.06 -3.03
C ASP A 142 -2.08 20.80 -1.69
N PRO A 143 -2.67 22.01 -1.54
CA PRO A 143 -2.55 22.79 -0.31
C PRO A 143 -3.21 22.14 0.91
N GLU A 144 -4.27 21.36 0.72
CA GLU A 144 -4.97 20.66 1.78
C GLU A 144 -4.12 19.49 2.31
N TYR A 145 -3.58 18.68 1.38
CA TYR A 145 -2.60 17.63 1.68
C TYR A 145 -1.41 18.19 2.48
N ARG A 146 -0.78 19.27 1.97
CA ARG A 146 0.37 19.88 2.63
C ARG A 146 0.05 20.33 4.05
N ARG A 147 -1.08 21.01 4.27
CA ARG A 147 -1.48 21.44 5.61
C ARG A 147 -1.67 20.27 6.57
N ALA A 148 -2.37 19.22 6.14
CA ALA A 148 -2.62 18.04 6.97
C ALA A 148 -1.30 17.33 7.35
N ILE A 149 -0.43 17.10 6.39
CA ILE A 149 0.82 16.37 6.63
C ILE A 149 1.85 17.20 7.39
N THR A 150 2.02 18.48 7.05
CA THR A 150 3.03 19.33 7.71
C THR A 150 2.73 19.57 9.21
N SER A 151 1.47 19.47 9.62
CA SER A 151 1.10 19.56 11.03
C SER A 151 1.57 18.36 11.87
N LEU A 152 1.82 17.22 11.22
CA LEU A 152 2.23 15.96 11.85
C LEU A 152 3.69 15.61 11.60
N ALA A 153 4.24 16.05 10.48
CA ALA A 153 5.61 15.75 10.09
C ALA A 153 6.60 16.72 10.74
N ALA A 154 7.71 16.21 11.25
CA ALA A 154 8.80 17.04 11.80
C ALA A 154 9.60 17.79 10.71
N ARG A 155 9.39 17.49 9.43
CA ARG A 155 10.08 18.07 8.27
C ARG A 155 9.19 18.02 7.03
N GLU A 156 9.61 18.70 5.97
CA GLU A 156 8.94 18.58 4.65
C GLU A 156 8.92 17.13 4.16
N PRO A 157 7.74 16.59 3.83
CA PRO A 157 7.58 15.21 3.35
C PRO A 157 8.30 14.97 2.02
N ARG A 158 8.83 13.77 1.84
CA ARG A 158 9.55 13.32 0.64
C ARG A 158 8.87 12.15 -0.01
N ILE A 159 9.23 11.89 -1.27
CA ILE A 159 8.80 10.71 -2.02
C ILE A 159 9.99 9.80 -2.19
N HIS A 160 9.78 8.54 -1.92
CA HIS A 160 10.78 7.48 -2.04
C HIS A 160 10.21 6.33 -2.88
N SER A 161 11.07 5.67 -3.65
CA SER A 161 10.73 4.43 -4.36
C SER A 161 11.72 3.35 -3.96
N GLY A 162 11.23 2.20 -3.47
CA GLY A 162 12.11 1.13 -2.99
C GLY A 162 11.34 -0.03 -2.37
N THR A 163 11.99 -0.77 -1.48
CA THR A 163 11.43 -1.98 -0.89
C THR A 163 10.49 -1.68 0.27
N ILE A 164 9.27 -2.27 0.21
CA ILE A 164 8.29 -2.32 1.28
C ILE A 164 8.23 -3.76 1.79
N ALA A 165 8.25 -3.97 3.10
CA ALA A 165 8.08 -5.29 3.69
C ALA A 165 6.74 -5.44 4.40
N SER A 166 6.11 -6.61 4.23
CA SER A 166 4.83 -6.94 4.87
C SER A 166 4.96 -8.14 5.80
N GLY A 167 4.22 -8.11 6.90
CA GLY A 167 4.09 -9.23 7.83
C GLY A 167 2.90 -9.06 8.75
N ASP A 168 2.40 -10.15 9.32
CA ASP A 168 1.29 -10.13 10.28
C ASP A 168 1.76 -9.72 11.70
N ILE A 169 2.68 -8.73 11.75
CA ILE A 169 3.30 -8.20 12.96
C ILE A 169 3.32 -6.68 12.88
N PHE A 170 2.82 -5.99 13.91
CA PHE A 170 2.97 -4.55 14.05
C PHE A 170 4.36 -4.25 14.64
N VAL A 171 5.27 -3.76 13.81
CA VAL A 171 6.66 -3.45 14.19
C VAL A 171 6.69 -2.17 15.01
N SER A 172 7.10 -2.28 16.27
CA SER A 172 7.05 -1.17 17.23
C SER A 172 8.27 -1.09 18.17
N SER A 173 9.33 -1.86 17.88
CA SER A 173 10.55 -1.80 18.70
C SER A 173 11.81 -1.55 17.87
N PRO A 174 12.83 -0.90 18.46
CA PRO A 174 14.14 -0.72 17.84
C PRO A 174 14.83 -2.03 17.44
N GLU A 175 14.62 -3.09 18.21
CA GLU A 175 15.20 -4.42 17.99
C GLU A 175 14.57 -5.07 16.75
N GLU A 176 13.24 -5.03 16.60
CA GLU A 176 12.54 -5.52 15.41
C GLU A 176 12.98 -4.75 14.17
N LYS A 177 13.02 -3.43 14.26
CA LYS A 177 13.50 -2.53 13.18
C LYS A 177 14.92 -2.88 12.73
N ALA A 178 15.85 -3.06 13.68
CA ALA A 178 17.23 -3.44 13.40
C ALA A 178 17.31 -4.84 12.76
N GLY A 179 16.49 -5.78 13.23
CA GLY A 179 16.39 -7.13 12.67
C GLY A 179 15.92 -7.12 11.21
N LEU A 180 14.93 -6.29 10.90
CA LEU A 180 14.43 -6.12 9.53
C LEU A 180 15.47 -5.51 8.60
N LEU A 181 16.16 -4.44 9.02
CA LEU A 181 17.24 -3.81 8.23
C LEU A 181 18.43 -4.75 8.01
N SER A 182 18.73 -5.61 8.98
CA SER A 182 19.77 -6.63 8.81
C SER A 182 19.41 -7.68 7.77
N GLY A 183 18.12 -8.06 7.69
CA GLY A 183 17.62 -9.05 6.74
C GLY A 183 17.30 -8.49 5.35
N ILE A 184 16.91 -7.21 5.28
CA ILE A 184 16.48 -6.51 4.07
C ILE A 184 17.15 -5.13 4.07
N PRO A 185 18.41 -5.01 3.61
CA PRO A 185 19.20 -3.77 3.75
C PRO A 185 18.64 -2.56 2.99
N ASP A 186 17.85 -2.77 1.95
CA ASP A 186 17.21 -1.74 1.12
C ASP A 186 15.75 -1.41 1.55
N LEU A 187 15.34 -1.89 2.75
CA LEU A 187 14.00 -1.69 3.28
C LEU A 187 13.73 -0.22 3.62
N LEU A 188 12.63 0.34 3.09
CA LEU A 188 12.20 1.70 3.37
C LEU A 188 11.14 1.77 4.48
N CYS A 189 10.11 0.93 4.41
CA CYS A 189 9.02 0.90 5.38
C CYS A 189 8.42 -0.49 5.52
N VAL A 190 7.60 -0.67 6.57
CA VAL A 190 6.92 -1.92 6.90
C VAL A 190 5.43 -1.69 7.09
N GLU A 191 4.64 -2.65 6.64
CA GLU A 191 3.19 -2.67 6.77
C GLU A 191 2.70 -4.13 6.85
N MET A 192 1.41 -4.42 6.67
CA MET A 192 0.89 -5.76 6.97
C MET A 192 0.21 -6.47 5.79
N GLU A 193 0.22 -5.93 4.56
CA GLU A 193 -0.63 -6.43 3.46
C GLU A 193 0.04 -6.49 2.08
N GLY A 194 0.81 -5.49 1.72
CA GLY A 194 1.24 -5.20 0.34
C GLY A 194 1.94 -6.36 -0.35
N ALA A 195 2.82 -7.10 0.35
CA ALA A 195 3.51 -8.24 -0.24
C ALA A 195 2.58 -9.44 -0.51
N ALA A 196 1.48 -9.57 0.24
CA ALA A 196 0.47 -10.58 -0.05
C ALA A 196 -0.33 -10.23 -1.32
N VAL A 197 -0.68 -8.95 -1.50
CA VAL A 197 -1.28 -8.46 -2.76
C VAL A 197 -0.32 -8.68 -3.92
N ALA A 198 0.96 -8.33 -3.74
CA ALA A 198 2.00 -8.52 -4.75
C ALA A 198 2.12 -9.98 -5.20
N GLN A 199 2.11 -10.91 -4.24
CA GLN A 199 2.14 -12.35 -4.54
C GLN A 199 0.93 -12.77 -5.37
N VAL A 200 -0.29 -12.43 -4.93
CA VAL A 200 -1.52 -12.75 -5.68
C VAL A 200 -1.47 -12.18 -7.10
N CYS A 201 -1.06 -10.92 -7.24
CA CYS A 201 -0.95 -10.28 -8.56
C CYS A 201 0.08 -10.98 -9.45
N ALA A 202 1.24 -11.36 -8.90
CA ALA A 202 2.27 -12.10 -9.64
C ALA A 202 1.76 -13.48 -10.10
N GLU A 203 1.04 -14.22 -9.25
CA GLU A 203 0.46 -15.51 -9.57
C GLU A 203 -0.63 -15.43 -10.65
N HIS A 204 -1.34 -14.31 -10.73
CA HIS A 204 -2.40 -14.06 -11.71
C HIS A 204 -1.94 -13.25 -12.93
N ASN A 205 -0.67 -12.82 -12.99
CA ASN A 205 -0.14 -11.94 -14.03
C ASN A 205 -0.92 -10.61 -14.16
N VAL A 206 -1.36 -10.06 -13.03
CA VAL A 206 -2.05 -8.75 -12.96
C VAL A 206 -1.05 -7.68 -12.52
N PRO A 207 -0.86 -6.61 -13.31
CA PRO A 207 -0.03 -5.47 -12.90
C PRO A 207 -0.53 -4.83 -11.60
N TYR A 208 0.41 -4.45 -10.73
CA TYR A 208 0.07 -3.81 -9.46
C TYR A 208 1.10 -2.74 -9.07
N VAL A 209 0.70 -1.85 -8.18
CA VAL A 209 1.56 -0.96 -7.42
C VAL A 209 1.02 -0.78 -6.00
N VAL A 210 1.95 -0.69 -5.05
CA VAL A 210 1.65 -0.38 -3.64
C VAL A 210 2.24 0.98 -3.30
N ALA A 211 1.45 1.86 -2.71
CA ALA A 211 1.88 3.14 -2.22
C ALA A 211 1.51 3.30 -0.73
N ARG A 212 2.41 3.85 0.06
CA ARG A 212 2.23 4.03 1.50
C ARG A 212 2.58 5.44 1.93
N VAL A 213 1.78 5.99 2.83
CA VAL A 213 2.13 7.23 3.55
C VAL A 213 2.65 6.84 4.93
N ILE A 214 3.78 7.38 5.33
CA ILE A 214 4.41 7.00 6.59
C ILE A 214 3.65 7.63 7.75
N SER A 215 3.10 6.79 8.62
CA SER A 215 2.32 7.17 9.80
C SER A 215 3.16 7.30 11.07
N ASP A 216 4.24 6.52 11.18
CA ASP A 216 5.04 6.37 12.38
C ASP A 216 6.49 5.96 12.04
N ALA A 217 7.35 5.95 13.03
CA ALA A 217 8.78 5.63 12.86
C ALA A 217 9.13 4.16 13.19
N ALA A 218 8.15 3.28 13.33
CA ALA A 218 8.32 1.88 13.74
C ALA A 218 9.23 1.76 14.99
N ASN A 219 8.89 2.49 16.06
CA ASN A 219 9.62 2.57 17.31
C ASN A 219 8.66 2.45 18.51
N GLY A 220 9.13 2.70 19.73
CA GLY A 220 8.31 2.60 20.96
C GLY A 220 7.05 3.47 20.99
N ASP A 221 7.01 4.56 20.23
CA ASP A 221 5.89 5.48 20.15
C ASP A 221 4.94 5.18 18.96
N ALA A 222 5.27 4.16 18.13
CA ALA A 222 4.58 3.86 16.88
C ALA A 222 3.06 3.72 17.03
N HIS A 223 2.55 3.13 18.12
CA HIS A 223 1.12 2.99 18.34
C HIS A 223 0.40 4.34 18.50
N VAL A 224 1.02 5.31 19.16
CA VAL A 224 0.46 6.64 19.39
C VAL A 224 0.52 7.46 18.11
N ASP A 225 1.67 7.44 17.43
CA ASP A 225 1.89 8.14 16.18
C ASP A 225 0.94 7.62 15.10
N PHE A 226 0.82 6.30 14.95
CA PHE A 226 -0.11 5.66 14.02
C PHE A 226 -1.56 6.09 14.26
N ALA A 227 -2.06 6.00 15.51
CA ALA A 227 -3.43 6.38 15.82
C ALA A 227 -3.71 7.86 15.48
N THR A 228 -2.79 8.74 15.88
CA THR A 228 -2.88 10.19 15.59
C THR A 228 -2.89 10.46 14.08
N PHE A 229 -2.04 9.78 13.31
CA PHE A 229 -1.95 9.94 11.87
C PHE A 229 -3.22 9.44 11.16
N VAL A 230 -3.73 8.28 11.54
CA VAL A 230 -4.94 7.70 10.96
C VAL A 230 -6.14 8.62 11.17
N GLU A 231 -6.32 9.14 12.39
CA GLU A 231 -7.42 10.06 12.70
C GLU A 231 -7.32 11.41 11.94
N SER A 232 -6.12 11.87 11.65
CA SER A 232 -5.90 13.25 11.20
C SER A 232 -5.60 13.39 9.70
N ALA A 233 -4.90 12.42 9.09
CA ALA A 233 -4.32 12.63 7.76
C ALA A 233 -4.41 11.43 6.80
N ALA A 234 -4.47 10.18 7.28
CA ALA A 234 -4.38 9.00 6.41
C ALA A 234 -5.43 8.98 5.30
N ALA A 235 -6.69 9.28 5.65
CA ALA A 235 -7.80 9.28 4.70
C ALA A 235 -7.60 10.31 3.59
N LEU A 236 -7.20 11.54 3.95
CA LEU A 236 -6.94 12.61 2.98
C LEU A 236 -5.72 12.30 2.12
N ALA A 237 -4.66 11.75 2.71
CA ALA A 237 -3.45 11.42 1.99
C ALA A 237 -3.69 10.33 0.94
N SER A 238 -4.40 9.26 1.31
CA SER A 238 -4.83 8.21 0.39
C SER A 238 -5.75 8.74 -0.70
N GLU A 239 -6.73 9.58 -0.35
CA GLU A 239 -7.64 10.20 -1.30
C GLU A 239 -6.89 11.00 -2.38
N LYS A 240 -6.03 11.94 -1.98
CA LYS A 240 -5.28 12.79 -2.91
C LYS A 240 -4.37 11.97 -3.82
N LEU A 241 -3.67 10.98 -3.26
CA LEU A 241 -2.79 10.09 -4.01
C LEU A 241 -3.56 9.29 -5.07
N VAL A 242 -4.68 8.67 -4.70
CA VAL A 242 -5.49 7.85 -5.61
C VAL A 242 -6.12 8.69 -6.71
N LEU A 243 -6.68 9.86 -6.39
CA LEU A 243 -7.27 10.74 -7.39
C LEU A 243 -6.24 11.23 -8.41
N GLU A 244 -5.05 11.60 -7.95
CA GLU A 244 -3.95 11.97 -8.85
C GLU A 244 -3.44 10.78 -9.66
N PHE A 245 -3.35 9.57 -9.06
CA PHE A 245 -2.98 8.37 -9.80
C PHE A 245 -3.93 8.09 -10.96
N ILE A 246 -5.24 8.16 -10.74
CA ILE A 246 -6.25 7.95 -11.78
C ILE A 246 -6.11 8.99 -12.91
N LYS A 247 -5.82 10.26 -12.59
CA LYS A 247 -5.56 11.30 -13.59
C LYS A 247 -4.31 11.02 -14.42
N GLN A 248 -3.24 10.51 -13.78
CA GLN A 248 -1.97 10.19 -14.43
C GLN A 248 -2.04 8.93 -15.30
N LEU A 249 -2.94 7.97 -15.01
CA LEU A 249 -3.18 6.79 -15.85
C LEU A 249 -3.65 7.15 -17.27
N LYS A 250 -4.21 8.35 -17.46
CA LYS A 250 -4.76 8.82 -18.73
C LYS A 250 -3.73 9.54 -19.62
N GLN A 251 -2.55 9.80 -19.09
CA GLN A 251 -1.46 10.52 -19.76
C GLN A 251 -0.43 9.54 -20.35
#